data_a9ebc2b57a8c8c85e941dcdfe7e1038f
#
_entry.id   a9ebc2b57a8c8c85e941dcdfe7e1038f
#
_cell.length_a   1.000
_cell.length_b   1.000
_cell.length_c   1.000
_cell.angle_alpha   90.00
_cell.angle_beta   90.00
_cell.angle_gamma   90.00
#
_symmetry.space_group_name_H-M   'P 1'
#
loop_
_entity.id
_entity.type
_entity.pdbx_description
1 polymer ?
#
loop_
_entity_poly.entity_id
_entity_poly.type
_entity_poly.pdbx_seq_one_letter_code
_entity_poly.pdbx_strand_id
1 'polypeptide(L)'
;IYMVLLGLTFGAQPLISYNFGRRDKNKMLKFYKINVISSLVVSISAAAICYVFGTHVVGIFTTDPKIAELAYNGIKIACLAYIVGSVNLDTLVYYQAVEIPLFSNLFCIFRAMVFLPICLYVLPKIFGINGIWVSVLISESLTFI
;
A
#
# COMPACT_ATOMS: atom_id res chain seq x y z
N ILE A 1 -0.38 9.05 -4.33
CA ILE A 1 0.24 8.37 -3.16
C ILE A 1 1.03 7.15 -3.64
N TYR A 2 0.40 6.18 -4.31
CA TYR A 2 1.04 4.91 -4.69
C TYR A 2 2.33 5.08 -5.52
N MET A 3 2.34 5.99 -6.49
CA MET A 3 3.52 6.27 -7.33
C MET A 3 4.71 6.81 -6.52
N VAL A 4 4.44 7.61 -5.48
CA VAL A 4 5.51 8.11 -4.60
C VAL A 4 6.11 6.98 -3.78
N LEU A 5 5.27 6.08 -3.24
CA LEU A 5 5.72 4.89 -2.52
C LEU A 5 6.54 3.97 -3.41
N LEU A 6 6.10 3.72 -4.66
CA LEU A 6 6.89 2.96 -5.64
C LEU A 6 8.27 3.58 -5.88
N GLY A 7 8.33 4.90 -6.06
CA GLY A 7 9.61 5.61 -6.25
C GLY A 7 10.57 5.44 -5.09
N LEU A 8 10.07 5.58 -3.84
CA LEU A 8 10.87 5.36 -2.63
C LEU A 8 11.40 3.93 -2.55
N THR A 9 10.51 2.96 -2.72
CA THR A 9 10.83 1.55 -2.55
C THR A 9 11.81 1.05 -3.62
N PHE A 10 11.59 1.40 -4.89
CA PHE A 10 12.52 1.08 -5.97
C PHE A 10 13.83 1.86 -5.87
N GLY A 11 13.83 3.06 -5.30
CA GLY A 11 15.06 3.80 -5.01
C GLY A 11 15.92 3.14 -3.92
N ALA A 12 15.29 2.48 -2.95
CA ALA A 12 15.99 1.74 -1.90
C ALA A 12 16.50 0.36 -2.36
N GLN A 13 15.87 -0.25 -3.36
CA GLN A 13 16.18 -1.59 -3.85
C GLN A 13 17.66 -1.81 -4.19
N PRO A 14 18.33 -0.94 -4.98
CA PRO A 14 19.75 -1.14 -5.33
C PRO A 14 20.67 -1.05 -4.11
N LEU A 15 20.32 -0.25 -3.10
CA LEU A 15 21.10 -0.16 -1.86
C LEU A 15 21.01 -1.45 -1.05
N ILE A 16 19.83 -2.07 -1.00
CA ILE A 16 19.62 -3.36 -0.33
C ILE A 16 20.37 -4.46 -1.07
N SER A 17 20.20 -4.56 -2.42
CA SER A 17 20.89 -5.56 -3.26
C SER A 17 22.40 -5.44 -3.18
N TYR A 18 22.96 -4.23 -3.21
CA TYR A 18 24.40 -4.02 -3.10
C TYR A 18 24.96 -4.54 -1.78
N ASN A 19 24.30 -4.25 -0.66
CA ASN A 19 24.75 -4.73 0.65
C ASN A 19 24.47 -6.23 0.85
N PHE A 20 23.46 -6.79 0.19
CA PHE A 20 23.25 -8.22 0.13
C PHE A 20 24.41 -8.93 -0.57
N GLY A 21 24.83 -8.45 -1.75
CA GLY A 21 25.98 -8.99 -2.49
C GLY A 21 27.31 -8.90 -1.70
N ARG A 22 27.46 -7.85 -0.86
CA ARG A 22 28.59 -7.71 0.06
C ARG A 22 28.49 -8.55 1.33
N ARG A 23 27.40 -9.28 1.53
CA ARG A 23 27.10 -10.05 2.75
C ARG A 23 27.06 -9.22 4.04
N ASP A 24 26.83 -7.90 3.92
CA ASP A 24 26.68 -6.97 5.05
C ASP A 24 25.21 -6.92 5.48
N LYS A 25 24.79 -7.92 6.25
CA LYS A 25 23.41 -8.04 6.76
C LYS A 25 22.97 -6.82 7.57
N ASN A 26 23.88 -6.23 8.34
CA ASN A 26 23.55 -5.09 9.20
C ASN A 26 23.17 -3.85 8.39
N LYS A 27 23.94 -3.54 7.35
CA LYS A 27 23.62 -2.41 6.46
C LYS A 27 22.40 -2.70 5.60
N MET A 28 22.25 -3.91 5.07
CA MET A 28 21.08 -4.34 4.32
C MET A 28 19.79 -4.12 5.13
N LEU A 29 19.73 -4.62 6.37
CA LEU A 29 18.58 -4.44 7.25
C LEU A 29 18.38 -2.97 7.67
N LYS A 30 19.46 -2.21 7.82
CA LYS A 30 19.37 -0.77 8.10
C LYS A 30 18.69 -0.02 6.96
N PHE A 31 19.07 -0.28 5.70
CA PHE A 31 18.43 0.36 4.55
C PHE A 31 16.97 -0.07 4.39
N TYR A 32 16.66 -1.35 4.61
CA TYR A 32 15.28 -1.81 4.63
C TYR A 32 14.43 -1.08 5.69
N LYS A 33 14.91 -0.99 6.93
CA LYS A 33 14.22 -0.26 8.00
C LYS A 33 14.02 1.22 7.68
N ILE A 34 15.04 1.89 7.14
CA ILE A 34 14.94 3.29 6.72
C ILE A 34 13.85 3.43 5.64
N ASN A 35 13.81 2.52 4.67
CA ASN A 35 12.80 2.54 3.61
C ASN A 35 11.40 2.38 4.19
N VAL A 36 11.15 1.38 5.04
CA VAL A 36 9.85 1.16 5.70
C VAL A 36 9.41 2.38 6.51
N ILE A 37 10.31 2.98 7.30
CA ILE A 37 9.99 4.19 8.06
C ILE A 37 9.64 5.35 7.13
N SER A 38 10.41 5.55 6.05
CA SER A 38 10.15 6.61 5.07
C SER A 38 8.80 6.42 4.37
N SER A 39 8.50 5.19 3.95
CA SER A 39 7.21 4.84 3.32
C SER A 39 6.02 5.04 4.28
N LEU A 40 6.18 4.68 5.56
CA LEU A 40 5.17 4.94 6.58
C LEU A 40 4.97 6.44 6.83
N VAL A 41 6.04 7.22 6.93
CA VAL A 41 5.94 8.67 7.10
C VAL A 41 5.22 9.31 5.91
N VAL A 42 5.56 8.93 4.70
CA VAL A 42 4.92 9.45 3.49
C VAL A 42 3.44 9.03 3.41
N SER A 43 3.12 7.76 3.66
CA SER A 43 1.74 7.27 3.60
C SER A 43 0.86 7.89 4.68
N ILE A 44 1.35 8.05 5.91
CA ILE A 44 0.64 8.69 7.01
C ILE A 44 0.45 10.18 6.71
N SER A 45 1.48 10.89 6.25
CA SER A 45 1.38 12.30 5.87
C SER A 45 0.37 12.52 4.75
N ALA A 46 0.40 11.67 3.73
CA ALA A 46 -0.56 11.72 2.63
C ALA A 46 -2.00 11.41 3.11
N ALA A 47 -2.17 10.44 4.01
CA ALA A 47 -3.46 10.14 4.63
C ALA A 47 -3.99 11.33 5.42
N ALA A 48 -3.15 12.00 6.22
CA ALA A 48 -3.52 13.19 6.97
C ALA A 48 -3.95 14.34 6.04
N ILE A 49 -3.22 14.58 4.96
CA ILE A 49 -3.59 15.59 3.95
C ILE A 49 -4.94 15.24 3.31
N CYS A 50 -5.15 13.98 2.91
CA CYS A 50 -6.43 13.55 2.34
C CYS A 50 -7.59 13.63 3.34
N TYR A 51 -7.33 13.44 4.62
CA TYR A 51 -8.34 13.57 5.67
C TYR A 51 -8.77 15.02 5.87
N VAL A 52 -7.82 15.97 5.83
CA VAL A 52 -8.09 17.41 6.03
C VAL A 52 -8.66 18.06 4.77
N PHE A 53 -8.08 17.77 3.61
CA PHE A 53 -8.40 18.44 2.34
C PHE A 53 -9.23 17.58 1.38
N GLY A 54 -9.63 16.36 1.76
CA GLY A 54 -10.30 15.41 0.87
C GLY A 54 -11.61 15.91 0.27
N THR A 55 -12.38 16.71 1.01
CA THR A 55 -13.61 17.33 0.50
C THR A 55 -13.32 18.32 -0.62
N HIS A 56 -12.26 19.12 -0.50
CA HIS A 56 -11.85 20.05 -1.56
C HIS A 56 -11.34 19.29 -2.80
N VAL A 57 -10.57 18.23 -2.58
CA VAL A 57 -10.07 17.38 -3.69
C VAL A 57 -11.23 16.74 -4.44
N VAL A 58 -12.21 16.18 -3.73
CA VAL A 58 -13.41 15.59 -4.36
C VAL A 58 -14.24 16.64 -5.08
N GLY A 59 -14.37 17.85 -4.53
CA GLY A 59 -15.12 18.95 -5.13
C GLY A 59 -14.57 19.42 -6.50
N ILE A 60 -13.29 19.12 -6.82
CA ILE A 60 -12.74 19.40 -8.16
C ILE A 60 -13.32 18.44 -9.21
N PHE A 61 -13.68 17.21 -8.81
CA PHE A 61 -14.11 16.15 -9.74
C PHE A 61 -15.63 16.03 -9.85
N THR A 62 -16.39 16.44 -8.84
CA THR A 62 -17.85 16.33 -8.84
C THR A 62 -18.52 17.45 -8.05
N THR A 63 -19.65 17.90 -8.56
CA THR A 63 -20.56 18.87 -7.90
C THR A 63 -21.76 18.17 -7.26
N ASP A 64 -21.97 16.87 -7.52
CA ASP A 64 -23.08 16.12 -6.92
C ASP A 64 -22.74 15.77 -5.46
N PRO A 65 -23.55 16.23 -4.49
CA PRO A 65 -23.29 16.02 -3.07
C PRO A 65 -23.21 14.54 -2.67
N LYS A 66 -24.05 13.69 -3.28
CA LYS A 66 -24.11 12.24 -2.98
C LYS A 66 -22.84 11.53 -3.45
N ILE A 67 -22.40 11.87 -4.66
CA ILE A 67 -21.16 11.30 -5.22
C ILE A 67 -19.96 11.81 -4.43
N ALA A 68 -19.95 13.08 -4.04
CA ALA A 68 -18.90 13.67 -3.26
C ALA A 68 -18.74 13.00 -1.88
N GLU A 69 -19.84 12.75 -1.17
CA GLU A 69 -19.82 12.06 0.11
C GLU A 69 -19.29 10.62 -0.02
N LEU A 70 -19.76 9.90 -1.03
CA LEU A 70 -19.31 8.52 -1.29
C LEU A 70 -17.83 8.46 -1.64
N ALA A 71 -17.35 9.35 -2.49
CA ALA A 71 -15.95 9.44 -2.88
C ALA A 71 -15.05 9.80 -1.69
N TYR A 72 -15.49 10.74 -0.84
CA TYR A 72 -14.73 11.13 0.35
C TYR A 72 -14.62 9.99 1.37
N ASN A 73 -15.70 9.23 1.59
CA ASN A 73 -15.65 8.04 2.44
C ASN A 73 -14.72 6.97 1.86
N GLY A 74 -14.73 6.78 0.54
CA GLY A 74 -13.80 5.89 -0.15
C GLY A 74 -12.34 6.31 0.02
N ILE A 75 -12.04 7.59 -0.13
CA ILE A 75 -10.67 8.12 0.05
C ILE A 75 -10.14 7.86 1.47
N LYS A 76 -10.96 8.04 2.49
CA LYS A 76 -10.56 7.78 3.89
C LYS A 76 -10.12 6.32 4.09
N ILE A 77 -10.92 5.38 3.60
CA ILE A 77 -10.64 3.95 3.71
C ILE A 77 -9.41 3.59 2.87
N ALA A 78 -9.31 4.11 1.64
CA ALA A 78 -8.17 3.89 0.76
C ALA A 78 -6.85 4.41 1.36
N CYS A 79 -6.88 5.54 2.05
CA CYS A 79 -5.69 6.07 2.73
C CYS A 79 -5.17 5.11 3.82
N LEU A 80 -6.07 4.48 4.58
CA LEU A 80 -5.68 3.45 5.55
C LEU A 80 -5.09 2.22 4.86
N ALA A 81 -5.68 1.81 3.73
CA ALA A 81 -5.15 0.70 2.93
C ALA A 81 -3.74 1.00 2.41
N TYR A 82 -3.43 2.24 2.02
CA TYR A 82 -2.09 2.63 1.57
C TYR A 82 -1.05 2.61 2.68
N ILE A 83 -1.42 2.86 3.94
CA ILE A 83 -0.49 2.73 5.07
C ILE A 83 -0.04 1.27 5.24
N VAL A 84 -0.97 0.33 5.24
CA VAL A 84 -0.65 -1.10 5.32
C VAL A 84 0.07 -1.56 4.04
N GLY A 85 -0.45 -1.17 2.87
CA GLY A 85 0.10 -1.52 1.57
C GLY A 85 1.53 -1.00 1.33
N SER A 86 1.95 0.10 1.99
CA SER A 86 3.32 0.58 1.90
C SER A 86 4.33 -0.41 2.46
N VAL A 87 4.03 -1.01 3.61
CA VAL A 87 4.89 -2.02 4.23
C VAL A 87 4.92 -3.31 3.40
N ASN A 88 3.76 -3.71 2.84
CA ASN A 88 3.67 -4.85 1.93
C ASN A 88 4.53 -4.65 0.68
N LEU A 89 4.52 -3.44 0.11
CA LEU A 89 5.32 -3.08 -1.05
C LEU A 89 6.82 -3.13 -0.75
N ASP A 90 7.23 -2.57 0.39
CA ASP A 90 8.62 -2.58 0.84
C ASP A 90 9.11 -4.02 1.08
N THR A 91 8.27 -4.87 1.65
CA THR A 91 8.58 -6.28 1.88
C THR A 91 8.72 -7.05 0.56
N LEU A 92 7.83 -6.81 -0.40
CA LEU A 92 7.89 -7.41 -1.74
C LEU A 92 9.22 -7.08 -2.43
N VAL A 93 9.60 -5.81 -2.44
CA VAL A 93 10.83 -5.34 -3.09
C VAL A 93 12.07 -5.78 -2.31
N TYR A 94 11.99 -5.91 -0.99
CA TYR A 94 13.04 -6.51 -0.19
C TYR A 94 13.36 -7.94 -0.64
N TYR A 95 12.35 -8.81 -0.82
CA TYR A 95 12.56 -10.17 -1.31
C TYR A 95 13.13 -10.21 -2.73
N GLN A 96 12.78 -9.25 -3.58
CA GLN A 96 13.41 -9.10 -4.91
C GLN A 96 14.89 -8.70 -4.79
N ALA A 97 15.19 -7.77 -3.88
CA ALA A 97 16.53 -7.25 -3.68
C ALA A 97 17.51 -8.29 -3.10
N VAL A 98 17.02 -9.27 -2.33
CA VAL A 98 17.81 -10.35 -1.76
C VAL A 98 17.78 -11.66 -2.60
N GLU A 99 17.37 -11.55 -3.86
CA GLU A 99 17.37 -12.64 -4.84
C GLU A 99 16.53 -13.86 -4.42
N ILE A 100 15.40 -13.64 -3.74
CA ILE A 100 14.44 -14.69 -3.39
C ILE A 100 13.12 -14.45 -4.15
N PRO A 101 13.11 -14.58 -5.48
CA PRO A 101 11.98 -14.20 -6.32
C PRO A 101 10.74 -15.07 -6.08
N LEU A 102 10.91 -16.29 -5.57
CA LEU A 102 9.79 -17.18 -5.27
C LEU A 102 8.85 -16.57 -4.24
N PHE A 103 9.40 -16.05 -3.12
CA PHE A 103 8.58 -15.40 -2.10
C PHE A 103 7.93 -14.12 -2.61
N SER A 104 8.66 -13.30 -3.37
CA SER A 104 8.11 -12.09 -3.98
C SER A 104 6.96 -12.41 -4.94
N ASN A 105 7.11 -13.42 -5.80
CA ASN A 105 6.08 -13.83 -6.75
C ASN A 105 4.85 -14.41 -6.04
N LEU A 106 5.04 -15.30 -5.07
CA LEU A 106 3.93 -15.86 -4.28
C LEU A 106 3.18 -14.75 -3.53
N PHE A 107 3.89 -13.84 -2.90
CA PHE A 107 3.31 -12.69 -2.21
C PHE A 107 2.45 -11.84 -3.15
N CYS A 108 2.96 -11.55 -4.36
CA CYS A 108 2.23 -10.80 -5.38
C CYS A 108 0.96 -11.53 -5.85
N ILE A 109 1.07 -12.86 -6.09
CA ILE A 109 -0.06 -13.69 -6.53
C ILE A 109 -1.14 -13.74 -5.46
N PHE A 110 -0.78 -14.03 -4.20
CA PHE A 110 -1.75 -14.07 -3.10
C PHE A 110 -2.44 -12.72 -2.90
N ARG A 111 -1.68 -11.63 -2.90
CA ARG A 111 -2.21 -10.27 -2.76
C ARG A 111 -3.19 -9.91 -3.88
N ALA A 112 -2.79 -10.07 -5.15
CA ALA A 112 -3.55 -9.56 -6.28
C ALA A 112 -4.59 -10.54 -6.82
N MET A 113 -4.32 -11.84 -6.77
CA MET A 113 -5.18 -12.85 -7.40
C MET A 113 -6.03 -13.68 -6.43
N VAL A 114 -5.65 -13.70 -5.15
CA VAL A 114 -6.41 -14.48 -4.15
C VAL A 114 -7.17 -13.55 -3.21
N PHE A 115 -6.46 -12.77 -2.41
CA PHE A 115 -7.10 -11.98 -1.37
C PHE A 115 -7.99 -10.87 -1.91
N LEU A 116 -7.51 -10.09 -2.88
CA LEU A 116 -8.28 -8.99 -3.42
C LEU A 116 -9.59 -9.42 -4.10
N PRO A 117 -9.62 -10.43 -5.01
CA PRO A 117 -10.87 -10.87 -5.63
C PRO A 117 -11.85 -11.50 -4.64
N ILE A 118 -11.36 -12.27 -3.65
CA ILE A 118 -12.22 -12.85 -2.62
C ILE A 118 -12.87 -11.73 -1.80
N CYS A 119 -12.08 -10.74 -1.36
CA CYS A 119 -12.60 -9.61 -0.60
C CYS A 119 -13.60 -8.79 -1.43
N LEU A 120 -13.32 -8.54 -2.73
CA LEU A 120 -14.22 -7.82 -3.63
C LEU A 120 -15.51 -8.59 -3.94
N TYR A 121 -15.51 -9.90 -3.85
CA TYR A 121 -16.73 -10.71 -4.03
C TYR A 121 -17.59 -10.75 -2.77
N VAL A 122 -16.98 -10.83 -1.58
CA VAL A 122 -17.66 -11.04 -0.30
C VAL A 122 -18.13 -9.73 0.33
N LEU A 123 -17.21 -8.76 0.47
CA LEU A 123 -17.45 -7.55 1.27
C LEU A 123 -18.49 -6.60 0.70
N PRO A 124 -18.61 -6.41 -0.62
CA PRO A 124 -19.69 -5.58 -1.17
C PRO A 124 -21.08 -6.15 -0.94
N LYS A 125 -21.21 -7.47 -0.76
CA LYS A 125 -22.51 -8.11 -0.41
C LYS A 125 -22.94 -7.79 1.02
N ILE A 126 -21.99 -7.52 1.91
CA ILE A 126 -22.23 -7.23 3.33
C ILE A 126 -22.34 -5.72 3.58
N PHE A 127 -21.43 -4.93 3.00
CA PHE A 127 -21.27 -3.50 3.26
C PHE A 127 -21.69 -2.61 2.09
N GLY A 128 -22.30 -3.17 1.03
CA GLY A 128 -22.67 -2.40 -0.17
C GLY A 128 -21.45 -1.75 -0.84
N ILE A 129 -21.63 -0.53 -1.33
CA ILE A 129 -20.57 0.20 -2.05
C ILE A 129 -19.33 0.43 -1.19
N ASN A 130 -19.49 0.69 0.11
CA ASN A 130 -18.37 0.84 1.03
C ASN A 130 -17.53 -0.44 1.13
N GLY A 131 -18.14 -1.61 0.90
CA GLY A 131 -17.45 -2.89 0.87
C GLY A 131 -16.34 -2.98 -0.17
N ILE A 132 -16.45 -2.23 -1.28
CA ILE A 132 -15.41 -2.17 -2.31
C ILE A 132 -14.12 -1.55 -1.73
N TRP A 133 -14.25 -0.45 -1.01
CA TRP A 133 -13.11 0.24 -0.40
C TRP A 133 -12.50 -0.57 0.75
N VAL A 134 -13.37 -1.16 1.58
CA VAL A 134 -12.96 -2.03 2.69
C VAL A 134 -12.27 -3.29 2.18
N SER A 135 -12.62 -3.79 0.98
CA SER A 135 -11.97 -4.95 0.36
C SER A 135 -10.48 -4.73 0.15
N VAL A 136 -10.10 -3.52 -0.29
CA VAL A 136 -8.68 -3.19 -0.47
C VAL A 136 -7.94 -3.18 0.87
N LEU A 137 -8.52 -2.56 1.89
CA LEU A 137 -7.91 -2.50 3.22
C LEU A 137 -7.74 -3.90 3.83
N ILE A 138 -8.77 -4.73 3.75
CA ILE A 138 -8.72 -6.09 4.30
C ILE A 138 -7.75 -6.97 3.50
N SER A 139 -7.73 -6.88 2.16
CA SER A 139 -6.78 -7.65 1.37
C SER A 139 -5.32 -7.28 1.65
N GLU A 140 -5.02 -6.00 1.85
CA GLU A 140 -3.68 -5.55 2.26
C GLU A 140 -3.33 -6.05 3.67
N SER A 141 -4.30 -6.04 4.58
CA SER A 141 -4.09 -6.53 5.95
C SER A 141 -3.88 -8.04 6.00
N LEU A 142 -4.60 -8.82 5.18
CA LEU A 142 -4.40 -10.27 5.07
C LEU A 142 -3.03 -10.62 4.44
N THR A 143 -2.54 -9.76 3.57
CA THR A 143 -1.23 -9.94 2.95
C THR A 143 -0.09 -9.64 3.92
N PHE A 144 -0.33 -8.80 4.93
CA PHE A 144 0.66 -8.44 5.94
C PHE A 144 0.96 -9.58 6.96
N ILE A 145 0.03 -10.53 7.13
CA ILE A 145 0.17 -11.69 8.03
C ILE A 145 1.01 -12.79 7.38
#